data_79d715830221a68e4aa358157f243826
#
_entry.id   79d715830221a68e4aa358157f243826
#
_cell.length_a   1.000
_cell.length_b   1.000
_cell.length_c   1.000
_cell.angle_alpha   90.00
_cell.angle_beta   90.00
_cell.angle_gamma   90.00
#
_symmetry.space_group_name_H-M   'P 1'
#
loop_
_entity.id
_entity.type
_entity.pdbx_description
1 polymer ?
#
loop_
_entity_poly.entity_id
_entity_poly.type
_entity_poly.pdbx_seq_one_letter_code
_entity_poly.pdbx_strand_id
1 'polypeptide(L)'
;MLCTRCHHFEAAPDGVLCTQCTAPAGFQSPPVGAPKLWLRSPVGLGRATAVLLAVAAAVDVFALGADFLMYDVTGDVVGGDLGDDVLDRADLADTLTAVAASAQAAVLLACAVVYVIWFWRVRVNAEVFAPDGHRKARGWVIAGWVVPFVGFWYPRRIMLDVWDASSPEGRPRGHALVNAWWTLWLLTTGAGRFVSSMAGEADTSQEIHDSMPQMMFADGVDLVAALFAAAVVLRLTRMQDEKAHQGPAVPVAV
;
A
#
# COMPACT_ATOMS: atom_id res chain seq x y z
N MET A 1 22.44 41.40 -27.54
CA MET A 1 21.18 41.78 -26.86
C MET A 1 20.64 40.56 -26.15
N LEU A 2 20.27 40.67 -24.87
CA LEU A 2 19.75 39.47 -24.17
C LEU A 2 18.33 39.11 -24.66
N CYS A 3 18.03 37.84 -24.69
CA CYS A 3 16.73 37.30 -25.07
C CYS A 3 15.60 37.92 -24.22
N THR A 4 14.58 38.46 -24.86
CA THR A 4 13.44 39.10 -24.17
C THR A 4 12.55 38.15 -23.38
N ARG A 5 12.68 36.83 -23.61
CA ARG A 5 11.86 35.81 -22.94
C ARG A 5 12.52 35.20 -21.74
N CYS A 6 13.83 34.85 -21.80
CA CYS A 6 14.53 34.17 -20.70
C CYS A 6 15.56 35.04 -19.99
N HIS A 7 16.00 36.15 -20.57
CA HIS A 7 17.06 37.07 -20.07
C HIS A 7 18.39 36.40 -19.71
N HIS A 8 18.62 35.15 -20.14
CA HIS A 8 19.82 34.35 -19.80
C HIS A 8 20.79 34.17 -20.96
N PHE A 9 20.30 34.14 -22.20
CA PHE A 9 21.09 33.92 -23.40
C PHE A 9 21.00 35.09 -24.36
N GLU A 10 22.02 35.26 -25.19
CA GLU A 10 21.95 36.27 -26.26
C GLU A 10 20.87 35.93 -27.30
N ALA A 11 20.15 36.96 -27.76
CA ALA A 11 19.20 36.80 -28.83
C ALA A 11 19.92 36.41 -30.13
N ALA A 12 19.24 35.63 -30.99
CA ALA A 12 19.74 35.32 -32.33
C ALA A 12 19.99 36.60 -33.15
N PRO A 13 20.95 36.59 -34.08
CA PRO A 13 21.34 37.79 -34.82
C PRO A 13 20.18 38.54 -35.49
N ASP A 14 19.14 37.80 -35.87
CA ASP A 14 17.98 38.33 -36.61
C ASP A 14 16.70 38.36 -35.77
N GLY A 15 16.79 38.26 -34.42
CA GLY A 15 15.60 38.16 -33.57
C GLY A 15 15.78 38.71 -32.16
N VAL A 16 14.66 38.81 -31.42
CA VAL A 16 14.62 39.21 -30.00
C VAL A 16 14.67 38.03 -29.05
N LEU A 17 14.58 36.80 -29.59
CA LEU A 17 14.60 35.54 -28.83
C LEU A 17 15.91 34.74 -29.11
N CYS A 18 16.43 34.03 -28.09
CA CYS A 18 17.54 33.09 -28.29
C CYS A 18 17.08 31.83 -29.02
N THR A 19 18.01 31.05 -29.53
CA THR A 19 17.74 29.78 -30.24
C THR A 19 16.89 28.80 -29.45
N GLN A 20 17.02 28.76 -28.11
CA GLN A 20 16.21 27.93 -27.25
C GLN A 20 14.76 28.44 -27.08
N CYS A 21 14.55 29.76 -27.08
CA CYS A 21 13.22 30.35 -26.95
C CYS A 21 12.48 30.42 -28.29
N THR A 22 13.19 30.32 -29.40
CA THR A 22 12.63 30.30 -30.78
C THR A 22 12.19 28.89 -31.20
N ALA A 23 12.70 27.81 -30.51
CA ALA A 23 12.29 26.45 -30.79
C ALA A 23 10.77 26.25 -30.56
N PRO A 24 10.09 25.47 -31.43
CA PRO A 24 8.69 25.11 -31.23
C PRO A 24 8.43 24.59 -29.82
N ALA A 25 7.24 24.85 -29.28
CA ALA A 25 6.88 24.53 -27.87
C ALA A 25 7.14 23.08 -27.46
N GLY A 26 7.30 22.14 -28.40
CA GLY A 26 7.68 20.74 -28.16
C GLY A 26 9.17 20.48 -27.87
N PHE A 27 10.06 21.47 -28.10
CA PHE A 27 11.52 21.36 -27.92
C PHE A 27 12.08 22.29 -26.85
N GLN A 28 11.24 22.89 -26.02
CA GLN A 28 11.74 23.72 -24.94
C GLN A 28 12.41 22.84 -23.90
N SER A 29 13.74 22.94 -23.80
CA SER A 29 14.47 22.36 -22.67
C SER A 29 13.87 22.89 -21.37
N PRO A 30 13.67 22.05 -20.34
CA PRO A 30 13.15 22.49 -19.05
C PRO A 30 14.04 23.63 -18.51
N PRO A 31 13.47 24.61 -17.79
CA PRO A 31 14.22 25.76 -17.27
C PRO A 31 15.42 25.26 -16.49
N VAL A 32 16.57 25.90 -16.72
CA VAL A 32 17.83 25.62 -16.03
C VAL A 32 17.60 25.82 -14.53
N GLY A 33 17.65 24.73 -13.75
CA GLY A 33 17.37 24.75 -12.31
C GLY A 33 16.10 24.01 -11.89
N ALA A 34 15.25 23.57 -12.82
CA ALA A 34 14.18 22.65 -12.44
C ALA A 34 14.80 21.34 -11.90
N PRO A 35 14.40 20.85 -10.72
CA PRO A 35 14.93 19.59 -10.22
C PRO A 35 14.64 18.51 -11.25
N LYS A 36 15.68 17.88 -11.79
CA LYS A 36 15.56 16.73 -12.69
C LYS A 36 14.88 15.61 -11.91
N LEU A 37 13.57 15.48 -12.04
CA LEU A 37 12.83 14.38 -11.49
C LEU A 37 13.14 13.14 -12.33
N TRP A 38 14.01 12.27 -11.77
CA TRP A 38 14.38 11.01 -12.42
C TRP A 38 13.36 9.94 -12.08
N LEU A 39 12.83 9.29 -13.09
CA LEU A 39 12.06 8.07 -12.89
C LEU A 39 12.97 6.99 -12.30
N ARG A 40 12.50 6.35 -11.24
CA ARG A 40 13.19 5.23 -10.62
C ARG A 40 12.29 4.00 -10.71
N SER A 41 12.81 2.89 -11.23
CA SER A 41 12.04 1.67 -11.35
C SER A 41 11.38 1.27 -10.00
N PRO A 42 10.05 1.10 -9.96
CA PRO A 42 9.34 0.63 -8.77
C PRO A 42 9.28 -0.90 -8.69
N VAL A 43 9.77 -1.62 -9.74
CA VAL A 43 9.53 -3.06 -9.93
C VAL A 43 10.11 -3.90 -8.79
N GLY A 44 11.36 -3.65 -8.39
CA GLY A 44 12.00 -4.40 -7.30
C GLY A 44 11.26 -4.24 -5.98
N LEU A 45 10.93 -2.98 -5.60
CA LEU A 45 10.18 -2.69 -4.38
C LEU A 45 8.75 -3.24 -4.45
N GLY A 46 8.08 -3.12 -5.60
CA GLY A 46 6.74 -3.65 -5.79
C GLY A 46 6.69 -5.18 -5.65
N ARG A 47 7.68 -5.89 -6.20
CA ARG A 47 7.80 -7.35 -6.00
C ARG A 47 8.09 -7.71 -4.55
N ALA A 48 9.01 -7.02 -3.88
CA ALA A 48 9.31 -7.25 -2.47
C ALA A 48 8.09 -7.03 -1.58
N THR A 49 7.33 -5.95 -1.81
CA THR A 49 6.08 -5.67 -1.09
C THR A 49 5.05 -6.75 -1.34
N ALA A 50 4.87 -7.19 -2.59
CA ALA A 50 3.91 -8.25 -2.93
C ALA A 50 4.27 -9.60 -2.32
N VAL A 51 5.56 -9.95 -2.27
CA VAL A 51 6.04 -11.17 -1.59
C VAL A 51 5.77 -11.10 -0.09
N LEU A 52 6.05 -9.98 0.56
CA LEU A 52 5.75 -9.82 1.99
C LEU A 52 4.25 -9.90 2.28
N LEU A 53 3.40 -9.32 1.42
CA LEU A 53 1.94 -9.45 1.54
C LEU A 53 1.46 -10.90 1.31
N ALA A 54 2.11 -11.65 0.43
CA ALA A 54 1.83 -13.07 0.26
C ALA A 54 2.28 -13.89 1.49
N VAL A 55 3.40 -13.52 2.12
CA VAL A 55 3.83 -14.13 3.40
C VAL A 55 2.84 -13.78 4.51
N ALA A 56 2.34 -12.53 4.58
CA ALA A 56 1.29 -12.16 5.53
C ALA A 56 0.04 -13.04 5.35
N ALA A 57 -0.45 -13.16 4.12
CA ALA A 57 -1.58 -14.03 3.81
C ALA A 57 -1.34 -15.51 4.21
N ALA A 58 -0.12 -16.03 4.07
CA ALA A 58 0.22 -17.38 4.51
C ALA A 58 0.24 -17.51 6.04
N VAL A 59 0.69 -16.46 6.73
CA VAL A 59 0.66 -16.41 8.20
C VAL A 59 -0.78 -16.31 8.72
N ASP A 60 -1.66 -15.56 8.03
CA ASP A 60 -3.08 -15.50 8.40
C ASP A 60 -3.78 -16.86 8.21
N VAL A 61 -3.44 -17.62 7.16
CA VAL A 61 -3.93 -19.01 7.01
C VAL A 61 -3.43 -19.91 8.15
N PHE A 62 -2.19 -19.73 8.59
CA PHE A 62 -1.65 -20.47 9.74
C PHE A 62 -2.36 -20.07 11.04
N ALA A 63 -2.61 -18.76 11.25
CA ALA A 63 -3.35 -18.25 12.40
C ALA A 63 -4.77 -18.81 12.46
N LEU A 64 -5.50 -18.83 11.32
CA LEU A 64 -6.81 -19.48 11.23
C LEU A 64 -6.79 -20.95 11.65
N GLY A 65 -5.72 -21.68 11.31
CA GLY A 65 -5.55 -23.07 11.75
C GLY A 65 -5.33 -23.19 13.26
N ALA A 66 -4.55 -22.28 13.86
CA ALA A 66 -4.32 -22.21 15.30
C ALA A 66 -5.60 -21.85 16.06
N ASP A 67 -6.34 -20.84 15.56
CA ASP A 67 -7.62 -20.41 16.13
C ASP A 67 -8.66 -21.54 16.11
N PHE A 68 -8.71 -22.29 15.00
CA PHE A 68 -9.62 -23.43 14.90
C PHE A 68 -9.29 -24.51 15.93
N LEU A 69 -8.00 -24.82 16.13
CA LEU A 69 -7.56 -25.75 17.17
C LEU A 69 -7.91 -25.25 18.57
N MET A 70 -7.68 -23.96 18.83
CA MET A 70 -8.03 -23.31 20.10
C MET A 70 -9.53 -23.37 20.36
N TYR A 71 -10.36 -23.09 19.35
CA TYR A 71 -11.81 -23.20 19.44
C TYR A 71 -12.26 -24.61 19.81
N ASP A 72 -11.71 -25.62 19.13
CA ASP A 72 -12.05 -27.03 19.36
C ASP A 72 -11.68 -27.48 20.78
N VAL A 73 -10.46 -27.21 21.19
CA VAL A 73 -9.96 -27.60 22.55
C VAL A 73 -10.68 -26.86 23.66
N THR A 74 -10.91 -25.54 23.52
CA THR A 74 -11.67 -24.81 24.55
C THR A 74 -13.11 -25.26 24.63
N GLY A 75 -13.70 -25.75 23.54
CA GLY A 75 -15.02 -26.40 23.52
C GLY A 75 -15.03 -27.70 24.34
N ASP A 76 -14.01 -28.57 24.22
CA ASP A 76 -13.86 -29.80 25.02
C ASP A 76 -13.74 -29.45 26.50
N VAL A 77 -12.88 -28.48 26.86
CA VAL A 77 -12.69 -28.05 28.26
C VAL A 77 -13.98 -27.46 28.85
N VAL A 78 -14.70 -26.65 28.11
CA VAL A 78 -16.01 -26.10 28.52
C VAL A 78 -17.04 -27.22 28.68
N GLY A 79 -16.97 -28.28 27.85
CA GLY A 79 -17.79 -29.48 27.95
C GLY A 79 -17.45 -30.38 29.17
N GLY A 80 -16.39 -30.05 29.90
CA GLY A 80 -15.95 -30.77 31.10
C GLY A 80 -14.98 -31.91 30.81
N ASP A 81 -14.45 -32.04 29.61
CA ASP A 81 -13.39 -32.99 29.27
C ASP A 81 -12.03 -32.38 29.63
N LEU A 82 -11.37 -33.00 30.60
CA LEU A 82 -10.05 -32.63 31.12
C LEU A 82 -9.07 -33.81 31.03
N GLY A 83 -9.27 -34.69 30.05
CA GLY A 83 -8.35 -35.80 29.77
C GLY A 83 -6.96 -35.30 29.39
N ASP A 84 -5.93 -36.13 29.63
CA ASP A 84 -4.54 -35.75 29.35
C ASP A 84 -4.34 -35.37 27.88
N ASP A 85 -5.05 -35.98 26.94
CA ASP A 85 -5.02 -35.68 25.53
C ASP A 85 -5.61 -34.29 25.20
N VAL A 86 -6.64 -33.86 25.93
CA VAL A 86 -7.23 -32.50 25.78
C VAL A 86 -6.24 -31.46 26.31
N LEU A 87 -5.58 -31.72 27.44
CA LEU A 87 -4.58 -30.84 28.02
C LEU A 87 -3.35 -30.69 27.12
N ASP A 88 -2.86 -31.80 26.54
CA ASP A 88 -1.75 -31.77 25.58
C ASP A 88 -2.11 -30.94 24.31
N ARG A 89 -3.36 -31.06 23.83
CA ARG A 89 -3.86 -30.28 22.70
C ARG A 89 -4.02 -28.80 23.07
N ALA A 90 -4.40 -28.47 24.30
CA ALA A 90 -4.49 -27.09 24.79
C ALA A 90 -3.11 -26.44 24.81
N ASP A 91 -2.09 -27.10 25.33
CA ASP A 91 -0.71 -26.60 25.33
C ASP A 91 -0.18 -26.38 23.90
N LEU A 92 -0.54 -27.27 22.98
CA LEU A 92 -0.20 -27.10 21.57
C LEU A 92 -0.93 -25.88 20.96
N ALA A 93 -2.23 -25.72 21.22
CA ALA A 93 -3.03 -24.60 20.72
C ALA A 93 -2.48 -23.25 21.21
N ASP A 94 -2.16 -23.14 22.50
CA ASP A 94 -1.53 -21.96 23.10
C ASP A 94 -0.20 -21.63 22.41
N THR A 95 0.64 -22.64 22.19
CA THR A 95 1.93 -22.46 21.51
C THR A 95 1.75 -21.96 20.08
N LEU A 96 0.84 -22.58 19.31
CA LEU A 96 0.59 -22.20 17.91
C LEU A 96 0.01 -20.80 17.80
N THR A 97 -0.93 -20.43 18.68
CA THR A 97 -1.51 -19.09 18.74
C THR A 97 -0.44 -18.03 19.07
N ALA A 98 0.43 -18.30 20.05
CA ALA A 98 1.53 -17.40 20.39
C ALA A 98 2.52 -17.23 19.22
N VAL A 99 2.84 -18.31 18.50
CA VAL A 99 3.69 -18.29 17.31
C VAL A 99 3.01 -17.49 16.18
N ALA A 100 1.72 -17.73 15.94
CA ALA A 100 0.94 -17.01 14.92
C ALA A 100 0.94 -15.51 15.20
N ALA A 101 0.59 -15.07 16.41
CA ALA A 101 0.57 -13.67 16.81
C ALA A 101 1.94 -13.00 16.65
N SER A 102 3.01 -13.69 17.05
CA SER A 102 4.39 -13.19 16.89
C SER A 102 4.78 -13.04 15.41
N ALA A 103 4.43 -14.02 14.59
CA ALA A 103 4.68 -14.00 13.16
C ALA A 103 3.89 -12.87 12.45
N GLN A 104 2.59 -12.72 12.76
CA GLN A 104 1.75 -11.65 12.24
C GLN A 104 2.35 -10.27 12.58
N ALA A 105 2.74 -10.03 13.84
CA ALA A 105 3.36 -8.77 14.26
C ALA A 105 4.66 -8.48 13.50
N ALA A 106 5.54 -9.47 13.34
CA ALA A 106 6.80 -9.33 12.63
C ALA A 106 6.60 -9.04 11.13
N VAL A 107 5.69 -9.78 10.48
CA VAL A 107 5.39 -9.61 9.06
C VAL A 107 4.67 -8.29 8.80
N LEU A 108 3.75 -7.89 9.67
CA LEU A 108 3.07 -6.59 9.59
C LEU A 108 4.08 -5.42 9.62
N LEU A 109 5.05 -5.47 10.53
CA LEU A 109 6.10 -4.45 10.63
C LEU A 109 6.96 -4.41 9.36
N ALA A 110 7.38 -5.57 8.86
CA ALA A 110 8.15 -5.68 7.61
C ALA A 110 7.34 -5.14 6.41
N CYS A 111 6.06 -5.52 6.29
CA CYS A 111 5.15 -5.02 5.27
C CYS A 111 5.01 -3.50 5.36
N ALA A 112 4.78 -2.95 6.55
CA ALA A 112 4.61 -1.51 6.74
C ALA A 112 5.83 -0.72 6.25
N VAL A 113 7.04 -1.16 6.60
CA VAL A 113 8.30 -0.49 6.18
C VAL A 113 8.47 -0.55 4.67
N VAL A 114 8.40 -1.74 4.07
CA VAL A 114 8.66 -1.91 2.63
C VAL A 114 7.55 -1.28 1.78
N TYR A 115 6.29 -1.38 2.24
CA TYR A 115 5.15 -0.74 1.59
C TYR A 115 5.29 0.80 1.57
N VAL A 116 5.67 1.44 2.68
CA VAL A 116 5.85 2.89 2.73
C VAL A 116 6.99 3.34 1.82
N ILE A 117 8.10 2.58 1.76
CA ILE A 117 9.22 2.88 0.85
C ILE A 117 8.78 2.74 -0.62
N TRP A 118 8.03 1.69 -0.95
CA TRP A 118 7.44 1.50 -2.26
C TRP A 118 6.45 2.62 -2.60
N PHE A 119 5.54 2.95 -1.68
CA PHE A 119 4.53 3.99 -1.88
C PHE A 119 5.15 5.37 -2.09
N TRP A 120 6.20 5.69 -1.34
CA TRP A 120 7.01 6.89 -1.59
C TRP A 120 7.61 6.89 -3.00
N ARG A 121 8.17 5.77 -3.44
CA ARG A 121 8.75 5.62 -4.77
C ARG A 121 7.74 5.87 -5.88
N VAL A 122 6.59 5.21 -5.83
CA VAL A 122 5.55 5.38 -6.86
C VAL A 122 4.92 6.76 -6.82
N ARG A 123 4.87 7.41 -5.66
CA ARG A 123 4.40 8.79 -5.52
C ARG A 123 5.34 9.79 -6.19
N VAL A 124 6.65 9.64 -5.99
CA VAL A 124 7.66 10.49 -6.65
C VAL A 124 7.64 10.31 -8.17
N ASN A 125 7.53 9.07 -8.64
CA ASN A 125 7.39 8.80 -10.07
C ASN A 125 6.11 9.42 -10.66
N ALA A 126 5.01 9.36 -9.93
CA ALA A 126 3.73 9.92 -10.38
C ALA A 126 3.78 11.44 -10.64
N GLU A 127 4.63 12.17 -9.89
CA GLU A 127 4.86 13.60 -10.15
C GLU A 127 5.60 13.88 -11.47
N VAL A 128 6.40 12.92 -11.94
CA VAL A 128 7.03 13.02 -13.27
C VAL A 128 5.98 12.84 -14.36
N PHE A 129 5.01 11.95 -14.16
CA PHE A 129 3.95 11.68 -15.13
C PHE A 129 2.87 12.77 -15.16
N ALA A 130 2.53 13.35 -14.00
CA ALA A 130 1.51 14.39 -13.87
C ALA A 130 1.90 15.38 -12.75
N PRO A 131 2.71 16.42 -13.02
CA PRO A 131 3.22 17.33 -12.00
C PRO A 131 2.12 18.02 -11.19
N ASP A 132 1.03 18.40 -11.84
CA ASP A 132 -0.09 19.15 -11.25
C ASP A 132 -1.24 18.23 -10.74
N GLY A 133 -1.11 16.91 -10.92
CA GLY A 133 -2.17 15.92 -10.61
C GLY A 133 -2.28 15.55 -9.13
N HIS A 134 -1.55 16.23 -8.23
CA HIS A 134 -1.41 15.78 -6.84
C HIS A 134 -1.96 16.78 -5.83
N ARG A 135 -3.00 16.38 -5.10
CA ARG A 135 -3.69 17.22 -4.11
C ARG A 135 -2.94 17.37 -2.79
N LYS A 136 -1.98 16.47 -2.50
CA LYS A 136 -1.28 16.41 -1.22
C LYS A 136 0.24 16.42 -1.41
N ALA A 137 0.95 17.12 -0.50
CA ALA A 137 2.41 17.14 -0.49
C ALA A 137 2.99 15.72 -0.24
N ARG A 138 4.20 15.45 -0.73
CA ARG A 138 4.88 14.15 -0.62
C ARG A 138 4.96 13.61 0.81
N GLY A 139 5.21 14.48 1.80
CA GLY A 139 5.32 14.07 3.21
C GLY A 139 4.10 13.33 3.75
N TRP A 140 2.92 13.56 3.18
CA TRP A 140 1.69 12.88 3.57
C TRP A 140 1.64 11.39 3.19
N VAL A 141 2.54 10.93 2.31
CA VAL A 141 2.72 9.48 2.06
C VAL A 141 3.10 8.72 3.33
N ILE A 142 3.89 9.35 4.20
CA ILE A 142 4.30 8.78 5.49
C ILE A 142 3.40 9.30 6.61
N ALA A 143 3.27 10.61 6.75
CA ALA A 143 2.50 11.24 7.83
C ALA A 143 1.02 10.80 7.83
N GLY A 144 0.46 10.51 6.65
CA GLY A 144 -0.92 10.03 6.53
C GLY A 144 -1.20 8.69 7.21
N TRP A 145 -0.19 7.92 7.56
CA TRP A 145 -0.35 6.65 8.29
C TRP A 145 -0.22 6.83 9.82
N VAL A 146 0.46 7.89 10.25
CA VAL A 146 0.81 8.10 11.67
C VAL A 146 -0.12 9.11 12.33
N VAL A 147 -0.58 10.13 11.58
CA VAL A 147 -1.46 11.18 12.13
C VAL A 147 -2.86 10.63 12.36
N PRO A 148 -3.38 10.65 13.63
CA PRO A 148 -4.73 10.18 13.93
C PRO A 148 -5.79 10.88 13.07
N PHE A 149 -6.88 10.19 12.79
CA PHE A 149 -8.00 10.62 11.93
C PHE A 149 -7.63 10.83 10.46
N VAL A 150 -6.50 11.47 10.15
CA VAL A 150 -6.03 11.69 8.77
C VAL A 150 -5.78 10.35 8.06
N GLY A 151 -5.29 9.36 8.81
CA GLY A 151 -5.05 7.99 8.34
C GLY A 151 -6.26 7.32 7.71
N PHE A 152 -7.48 7.75 8.00
CA PHE A 152 -8.71 7.15 7.44
C PHE A 152 -9.01 7.56 6.01
N TRP A 153 -8.36 8.60 5.44
CA TRP A 153 -8.65 9.01 4.07
C TRP A 153 -7.46 9.55 3.25
N TYR A 154 -6.38 10.06 3.89
CA TYR A 154 -5.25 10.59 3.14
C TYR A 154 -4.50 9.52 2.32
N PRO A 155 -4.16 8.34 2.88
CA PRO A 155 -3.46 7.33 2.11
C PRO A 155 -4.24 6.90 0.87
N ARG A 156 -5.57 6.72 1.01
CA ARG A 156 -6.44 6.42 -0.13
C ARG A 156 -6.43 7.53 -1.18
N ARG A 157 -6.54 8.79 -0.77
CA ARG A 157 -6.54 9.93 -1.72
C ARG A 157 -5.23 10.03 -2.47
N ILE A 158 -4.10 9.87 -1.77
CA ILE A 158 -2.78 9.87 -2.40
C ILE A 158 -2.64 8.70 -3.36
N MET A 159 -3.12 7.51 -2.96
CA MET A 159 -3.11 6.33 -3.83
C MET A 159 -3.93 6.56 -5.11
N LEU A 160 -5.10 7.21 -5.02
CA LEU A 160 -5.91 7.55 -6.19
C LEU A 160 -5.21 8.55 -7.10
N ASP A 161 -4.59 9.61 -6.55
CA ASP A 161 -3.83 10.58 -7.34
C ASP A 161 -2.66 9.88 -8.08
N VAL A 162 -1.95 8.97 -7.41
CA VAL A 162 -0.86 8.16 -8.01
C VAL A 162 -1.41 7.20 -9.07
N TRP A 163 -2.55 6.58 -8.83
CA TRP A 163 -3.21 5.67 -9.76
C TRP A 163 -3.62 6.38 -11.05
N ASP A 164 -4.24 7.54 -10.93
CA ASP A 164 -4.67 8.35 -12.06
C ASP A 164 -3.46 8.85 -12.88
N ALA A 165 -2.43 9.37 -12.21
CA ALA A 165 -1.18 9.79 -12.85
C ALA A 165 -0.45 8.65 -13.59
N SER A 166 -0.62 7.40 -13.12
CA SER A 166 0.00 6.21 -13.71
C SER A 166 -0.87 5.53 -14.78
N SER A 167 -2.14 5.95 -14.92
CA SER A 167 -3.05 5.39 -15.93
C SER A 167 -2.62 5.78 -17.36
N PRO A 168 -2.90 4.94 -18.38
CA PRO A 168 -2.65 5.28 -19.77
C PRO A 168 -3.46 6.50 -20.19
N GLU A 169 -2.87 7.34 -21.05
CA GLU A 169 -3.54 8.52 -21.59
C GLU A 169 -4.80 8.14 -22.40
N GLY A 170 -5.88 8.87 -22.20
CA GLY A 170 -7.16 8.63 -22.88
C GLY A 170 -7.93 7.38 -22.41
N ARG A 171 -7.41 6.60 -21.44
CA ARG A 171 -8.07 5.42 -20.86
C ARG A 171 -7.90 5.39 -19.34
N PRO A 172 -8.59 6.25 -18.59
CA PRO A 172 -8.50 6.22 -17.13
C PRO A 172 -8.96 4.86 -16.60
N ARG A 173 -8.18 4.28 -15.70
CA ARG A 173 -8.53 3.01 -15.06
C ARG A 173 -9.46 3.27 -13.89
N GLY A 174 -10.50 2.44 -13.76
CA GLY A 174 -11.44 2.54 -12.66
C GLY A 174 -10.78 2.35 -11.29
N HIS A 175 -11.33 2.98 -10.27
CA HIS A 175 -10.80 3.00 -8.89
C HIS A 175 -11.30 1.84 -8.03
N ALA A 176 -12.07 0.89 -8.59
CA ALA A 176 -12.71 -0.18 -7.83
C ALA A 176 -11.72 -0.99 -6.98
N LEU A 177 -10.56 -1.37 -7.57
CA LEU A 177 -9.53 -2.14 -6.85
C LEU A 177 -8.95 -1.37 -5.66
N VAL A 178 -8.63 -0.08 -5.84
CA VAL A 178 -8.10 0.78 -4.77
C VAL A 178 -9.16 0.99 -3.69
N ASN A 179 -10.42 1.15 -4.07
CA ASN A 179 -11.52 1.32 -3.11
C ASN A 179 -11.77 0.04 -2.32
N ALA A 180 -11.79 -1.13 -2.98
CA ALA A 180 -11.97 -2.42 -2.31
C ALA A 180 -10.83 -2.68 -1.31
N TRP A 181 -9.56 -2.52 -1.73
CA TRP A 181 -8.42 -2.61 -0.83
C TRP A 181 -8.57 -1.67 0.37
N TRP A 182 -8.93 -0.42 0.14
CA TRP A 182 -9.07 0.57 1.20
C TRP A 182 -10.19 0.24 2.19
N THR A 183 -11.33 -0.23 1.68
CA THR A 183 -12.44 -0.68 2.53
C THR A 183 -12.02 -1.87 3.40
N LEU A 184 -11.35 -2.85 2.81
CA LEU A 184 -10.81 -3.99 3.55
C LEU A 184 -9.82 -3.53 4.63
N TRP A 185 -8.88 -2.64 4.30
CA TRP A 185 -7.93 -2.11 5.28
C TRP A 185 -8.62 -1.39 6.45
N LEU A 186 -9.70 -0.67 6.21
CA LEU A 186 -10.50 -0.06 7.28
C LEU A 186 -11.20 -1.11 8.14
N LEU A 187 -11.70 -2.17 7.52
CA LEU A 187 -12.34 -3.28 8.23
C LEU A 187 -11.32 -4.03 9.10
N THR A 188 -10.12 -4.33 8.60
CA THR A 188 -9.07 -4.99 9.39
C THR A 188 -8.66 -4.14 10.59
N THR A 189 -8.46 -2.82 10.37
CA THR A 189 -8.11 -1.89 11.45
C THR A 189 -9.21 -1.80 12.51
N GLY A 190 -10.47 -1.85 12.11
CA GLY A 190 -11.63 -1.84 13.02
C GLY A 190 -11.80 -3.17 13.74
N ALA A 191 -11.75 -4.28 13.00
CA ALA A 191 -11.87 -5.63 13.55
C ALA A 191 -10.73 -5.94 14.54
N GLY A 192 -9.48 -5.65 14.18
CA GLY A 192 -8.33 -5.89 15.04
C GLY A 192 -8.41 -5.14 16.38
N ARG A 193 -8.89 -3.87 16.38
CA ARG A 193 -9.11 -3.12 17.62
C ARG A 193 -10.23 -3.71 18.48
N PHE A 194 -11.32 -4.12 17.83
CA PHE A 194 -12.44 -4.75 18.52
C PHE A 194 -12.03 -6.07 19.17
N VAL A 195 -11.37 -6.95 18.40
CA VAL A 195 -10.86 -8.25 18.91
C VAL A 195 -9.84 -8.05 20.03
N SER A 196 -8.90 -7.10 19.89
CA SER A 196 -7.92 -6.81 20.94
C SER A 196 -8.56 -6.34 22.25
N SER A 197 -9.69 -5.61 22.20
CA SER A 197 -10.41 -5.20 23.39
C SER A 197 -11.10 -6.39 24.08
N MET A 198 -11.64 -7.33 23.32
CA MET A 198 -12.29 -8.53 23.87
C MET A 198 -11.28 -9.53 24.44
N ALA A 199 -10.18 -9.80 23.70
CA ALA A 199 -9.14 -10.73 24.13
C ALA A 199 -8.42 -10.30 25.42
N GLY A 200 -8.33 -8.99 25.68
CA GLY A 200 -7.76 -8.45 26.93
C GLY A 200 -8.64 -8.63 28.17
N GLU A 201 -9.89 -9.06 28.00
CA GLU A 201 -10.89 -9.23 29.06
C GLU A 201 -11.24 -10.72 29.30
N ALA A 202 -10.73 -11.65 28.47
CA ALA A 202 -11.06 -13.08 28.55
C ALA A 202 -10.15 -13.79 29.56
N ASP A 203 -10.69 -14.13 30.73
CA ASP A 203 -9.98 -14.81 31.81
C ASP A 203 -10.42 -16.28 31.99
N THR A 204 -11.45 -16.73 31.30
CA THR A 204 -12.01 -18.07 31.41
C THR A 204 -11.99 -18.82 30.07
N SER A 205 -11.94 -20.16 30.11
CA SER A 205 -12.03 -21.01 28.90
C SER A 205 -13.29 -20.74 28.10
N GLN A 206 -14.41 -20.43 28.76
CA GLN A 206 -15.67 -20.08 28.10
C GLN A 206 -15.54 -18.76 27.32
N GLU A 207 -14.95 -17.73 27.92
CA GLU A 207 -14.77 -16.42 27.23
C GLU A 207 -13.80 -16.54 26.08
N ILE A 208 -12.73 -17.34 26.21
CA ILE A 208 -11.81 -17.65 25.12
C ILE A 208 -12.57 -18.34 23.99
N HIS A 209 -13.29 -19.42 24.28
CA HIS A 209 -14.08 -20.15 23.28
C HIS A 209 -15.06 -19.22 22.53
N ASP A 210 -15.79 -18.37 23.24
CA ASP A 210 -16.78 -17.45 22.68
C ASP A 210 -16.13 -16.32 21.83
N SER A 211 -14.85 -16.02 22.04
CA SER A 211 -14.10 -15.02 21.28
C SER A 211 -13.48 -15.56 19.98
N MET A 212 -13.26 -16.87 19.85
CA MET A 212 -12.57 -17.47 18.69
C MET A 212 -13.24 -17.18 17.35
N PRO A 213 -14.59 -17.23 17.18
CA PRO A 213 -15.21 -16.92 15.90
C PRO A 213 -14.91 -15.48 15.42
N GLN A 214 -14.76 -14.52 16.35
CA GLN A 214 -14.41 -13.14 16.03
C GLN A 214 -12.93 -13.02 15.61
N MET A 215 -12.02 -13.77 16.24
CA MET A 215 -10.61 -13.86 15.83
C MET A 215 -10.48 -14.45 14.43
N MET A 216 -11.11 -15.61 14.19
CA MET A 216 -11.13 -16.26 12.87
C MET A 216 -11.72 -15.34 11.79
N PHE A 217 -12.76 -14.56 12.10
CA PHE A 217 -13.30 -13.57 11.18
C PHE A 217 -12.30 -12.46 10.88
N ALA A 218 -11.59 -11.95 11.90
CA ALA A 218 -10.58 -10.91 11.73
C ALA A 218 -9.43 -11.39 10.84
N ASP A 219 -8.85 -12.56 11.11
CA ASP A 219 -7.78 -13.17 10.32
C ASP A 219 -8.23 -13.47 8.87
N GLY A 220 -9.48 -13.91 8.70
CA GLY A 220 -10.07 -14.08 7.38
C GLY A 220 -10.18 -12.78 6.58
N VAL A 221 -10.54 -11.68 7.24
CA VAL A 221 -10.58 -10.35 6.61
C VAL A 221 -9.18 -9.85 6.30
N ASP A 222 -8.19 -10.07 7.20
CA ASP A 222 -6.79 -9.70 6.99
C ASP A 222 -6.18 -10.44 5.81
N LEU A 223 -6.41 -11.74 5.69
CA LEU A 223 -6.03 -12.54 4.53
C LEU A 223 -6.56 -11.93 3.21
N VAL A 224 -7.84 -11.61 3.14
CA VAL A 224 -8.43 -11.01 1.94
C VAL A 224 -7.85 -9.62 1.69
N ALA A 225 -7.66 -8.81 2.72
CA ALA A 225 -7.05 -7.49 2.61
C ALA A 225 -5.62 -7.54 2.09
N ALA A 226 -4.80 -8.49 2.53
CA ALA A 226 -3.44 -8.72 2.05
C ALA A 226 -3.41 -9.06 0.55
N LEU A 227 -4.34 -9.91 0.08
CA LEU A 227 -4.46 -10.24 -1.35
C LEU A 227 -4.84 -9.03 -2.21
N PHE A 228 -5.80 -8.21 -1.76
CA PHE A 228 -6.17 -6.98 -2.45
C PHE A 228 -5.05 -5.94 -2.43
N ALA A 229 -4.32 -5.81 -1.31
CA ALA A 229 -3.14 -4.97 -1.21
C ALA A 229 -2.07 -5.39 -2.22
N ALA A 230 -1.76 -6.69 -2.32
CA ALA A 230 -0.81 -7.24 -3.28
C ALA A 230 -1.25 -6.94 -4.73
N ALA A 231 -2.54 -7.08 -5.03
CA ALA A 231 -3.10 -6.77 -6.35
C ALA A 231 -2.94 -5.28 -6.70
N VAL A 232 -3.19 -4.36 -5.75
CA VAL A 232 -2.95 -2.90 -5.94
C VAL A 232 -1.48 -2.63 -6.22
N VAL A 233 -0.59 -3.19 -5.39
CA VAL A 233 0.87 -2.99 -5.51
C VAL A 233 1.38 -3.48 -6.87
N LEU A 234 1.04 -4.70 -7.26
CA LEU A 234 1.49 -5.28 -8.53
C LEU A 234 0.91 -4.53 -9.73
N ARG A 235 -0.38 -4.17 -9.67
CA ARG A 235 -1.04 -3.44 -10.75
C ARG A 235 -0.45 -2.06 -10.95
N LEU A 236 -0.28 -1.28 -9.88
CA LEU A 236 0.28 0.06 -9.94
C LEU A 236 1.75 0.04 -10.38
N THR A 237 2.54 -0.91 -9.87
CA THR A 237 3.93 -1.11 -10.27
C THR A 237 4.04 -1.36 -11.77
N ARG A 238 3.20 -2.26 -12.32
CA ARG A 238 3.14 -2.54 -13.76
C ARG A 238 2.72 -1.31 -14.57
N MET A 239 1.71 -0.57 -14.11
CA MET A 239 1.25 0.65 -14.80
C MET A 239 2.38 1.68 -14.92
N GLN A 240 3.15 1.89 -13.87
CA GLN A 240 4.28 2.83 -13.90
C GLN A 240 5.43 2.34 -14.78
N ASP A 241 5.72 1.04 -14.75
CA ASP A 241 6.74 0.44 -15.59
C ASP A 241 6.38 0.54 -17.08
N GLU A 242 5.15 0.18 -17.45
CA GLU A 242 4.62 0.32 -18.82
C GLU A 242 4.68 1.79 -19.29
N LYS A 243 4.24 2.75 -18.45
CA LYS A 243 4.24 4.18 -18.78
C LYS A 243 5.66 4.74 -18.94
N ALA A 244 6.60 4.30 -18.11
CA ALA A 244 7.99 4.71 -18.21
C ALA A 244 8.66 4.24 -19.53
N HIS A 245 8.28 3.08 -20.05
CA HIS A 245 8.79 2.54 -21.32
C HIS A 245 8.15 3.17 -22.57
N GLN A 246 6.96 3.75 -22.46
CA GLN A 246 6.29 4.43 -23.58
C GLN A 246 6.95 5.78 -23.93
N GLY A 247 7.77 6.36 -23.03
CA GLY A 247 8.39 7.67 -23.21
C GLY A 247 7.37 8.83 -23.14
N PRO A 248 7.82 10.08 -23.28
CA PRO A 248 6.91 11.23 -23.39
C PRO A 248 6.09 11.10 -24.67
N ALA A 249 4.76 11.29 -24.56
CA ALA A 249 3.89 11.36 -25.73
C ALA A 249 4.38 12.47 -26.67
N VAL A 250 4.80 12.11 -27.88
CA VAL A 250 5.12 13.07 -28.93
C VAL A 250 3.77 13.62 -29.42
N PRO A 251 3.49 14.95 -29.30
CA PRO A 251 2.29 15.51 -29.89
C PRO A 251 2.32 15.25 -31.40
N VAL A 252 1.36 14.48 -31.91
CA VAL A 252 1.15 14.40 -33.35
C VAL A 252 0.57 15.74 -33.77
N ALA A 253 1.37 16.52 -34.50
CA ALA A 253 0.87 17.74 -35.15
C ALA A 253 -0.22 17.31 -36.15
N VAL A 254 -1.46 17.73 -35.90
CA VAL A 254 -2.59 17.64 -36.82
C VAL A 254 -2.61 18.89 -37.67
#